data_87a0e73ad0bbba36e75d8bd5bd352b08
#
_entry.id   87a0e73ad0bbba36e75d8bd5bd352b08
#
_cell.length_a   1.000
_cell.length_b   1.000
_cell.length_c   1.000
_cell.angle_alpha   90.00
_cell.angle_beta   90.00
_cell.angle_gamma   90.00
#
_symmetry.space_group_name_H-M   'P 1'
#
loop_
_entity.id
_entity.type
_entity.pdbx_description
1 polymer ?
#
loop_
_entity_poly.entity_id
_entity_poly.type
_entity_poly.pdbx_seq_one_letter_code
_entity_poly.pdbx_strand_id
1 'polypeptide(L)'
;MDIPRLSSKEALILRLLIGKGEMYGLELVNESGGELKRGTVYVTLGRMADKGYVESRTVPQDDGSGMPKRLFQATGYGARVLNAWELASASLAWGGI
;
A
#
# COMPACT_ATOMS: atom_id res chain seq x y z
N MET A 1 -3.53 -14.94 -19.06
CA MET A 1 -2.64 -14.22 -18.12
C MET A 1 -3.42 -13.88 -16.88
N ASP A 2 -2.91 -14.28 -15.73
CA ASP A 2 -3.59 -14.02 -14.49
C ASP A 2 -3.33 -12.59 -14.04
N ILE A 3 -4.40 -11.87 -13.77
CA ILE A 3 -4.29 -10.53 -13.20
C ILE A 3 -4.14 -10.69 -11.69
N PRO A 4 -3.09 -10.12 -11.08
CA PRO A 4 -2.93 -10.20 -9.64
C PRO A 4 -4.14 -9.59 -8.93
N ARG A 5 -4.63 -10.29 -7.93
CA ARG A 5 -5.76 -9.79 -7.15
C ARG A 5 -5.27 -8.89 -6.04
N LEU A 6 -5.88 -7.73 -5.95
CA LEU A 6 -5.65 -6.80 -4.85
C LEU A 6 -6.92 -6.70 -4.04
N SER A 7 -6.78 -6.77 -2.72
CA SER A 7 -7.89 -6.39 -1.85
C SER A 7 -8.08 -4.86 -1.94
N SER A 8 -9.25 -4.39 -1.54
CA SER A 8 -9.50 -2.95 -1.53
C SER A 8 -8.49 -2.20 -0.66
N LYS A 9 -8.07 -2.81 0.45
CA LYS A 9 -7.08 -2.20 1.36
C LYS A 9 -5.69 -2.16 0.72
N GLU A 10 -5.29 -3.23 0.03
CA GLU A 10 -4.01 -3.25 -0.68
C GLU A 10 -3.96 -2.20 -1.78
N ALA A 11 -5.04 -2.09 -2.55
CA ALA A 11 -5.14 -1.10 -3.61
C ALA A 11 -5.07 0.33 -3.03
N LEU A 12 -5.77 0.57 -1.93
CA LEU A 12 -5.75 1.87 -1.26
C LEU A 12 -4.34 2.23 -0.79
N ILE A 13 -3.64 1.29 -0.16
CA ILE A 13 -2.27 1.53 0.30
C ILE A 13 -1.37 1.88 -0.87
N LEU A 14 -1.44 1.13 -1.96
CA LEU A 14 -0.64 1.42 -3.15
C LEU A 14 -0.95 2.79 -3.74
N ARG A 15 -2.23 3.16 -3.82
CA ARG A 15 -2.61 4.48 -4.33
C ARG A 15 -2.03 5.59 -3.47
N LEU A 16 -2.09 5.44 -2.15
CA LEU A 16 -1.55 6.45 -1.23
C LEU A 16 -0.04 6.56 -1.36
N LEU A 17 0.67 5.44 -1.40
CA LEU A 17 2.12 5.44 -1.51
C LEU A 17 2.59 6.00 -2.85
N ILE A 18 1.89 5.71 -3.94
CA ILE A 18 2.24 6.21 -5.25
C ILE A 18 1.93 7.71 -5.35
N GLY A 19 0.77 8.11 -4.84
CA GLY A 19 0.34 9.49 -4.94
C GLY A 19 1.05 10.46 -4.00
N LYS A 20 1.38 10.00 -2.78
CA LYS A 20 1.96 10.86 -1.75
C LYS A 20 3.43 10.55 -1.46
N GLY A 21 3.96 9.43 -1.98
CA GLY A 21 5.33 9.02 -1.73
C GLY A 21 5.44 8.16 -0.48
N GLU A 22 6.64 8.05 0.07
CA GLU A 22 6.88 7.22 1.24
C GLU A 22 6.04 7.66 2.43
N MET A 23 5.49 6.69 3.17
CA MET A 23 4.63 6.96 4.32
C MET A 23 4.89 5.96 5.43
N TYR A 24 4.71 6.42 6.66
CA TYR A 24 4.67 5.55 7.82
C TYR A 24 3.32 4.85 7.88
N GLY A 25 3.27 3.70 8.55
CA GLY A 25 2.01 2.94 8.68
C GLY A 25 0.88 3.76 9.28
N LEU A 26 1.17 4.57 10.32
CA LEU A 26 0.15 5.41 10.95
C LEU A 26 -0.31 6.55 10.04
N GLU A 27 0.57 7.05 9.17
CA GLU A 27 0.17 8.04 8.18
C GLU A 27 -0.82 7.43 7.18
N LEU A 28 -0.59 6.19 6.77
CA LEU A 28 -1.53 5.48 5.91
C LEU A 28 -2.90 5.36 6.57
N VAL A 29 -2.93 5.02 7.86
CA VAL A 29 -4.18 4.95 8.61
C VAL A 29 -4.89 6.30 8.60
N ASN A 30 -4.17 7.36 8.89
CA ASN A 30 -4.74 8.71 8.95
C ASN A 30 -5.27 9.18 7.59
N GLU A 31 -4.54 8.86 6.52
CA GLU A 31 -4.93 9.29 5.16
C GLU A 31 -6.01 8.40 4.55
N SER A 32 -6.30 7.28 5.16
CA SER A 32 -7.23 6.30 4.57
C SER A 32 -8.71 6.66 4.77
N GLY A 33 -9.02 7.68 5.57
CA GLY A 33 -10.40 8.03 5.84
C GLY A 33 -11.16 6.96 6.59
N GLY A 34 -10.49 6.19 7.43
CA GLY A 34 -11.12 5.14 8.23
C GLY A 34 -11.08 3.76 7.61
N GLU A 35 -10.62 3.64 6.38
CA GLU A 35 -10.54 2.36 5.69
C GLU A 35 -9.46 1.43 6.26
N LEU A 36 -8.36 2.00 6.73
CA LEU A 36 -7.26 1.24 7.32
C LEU A 36 -7.29 1.39 8.83
N LYS A 37 -7.06 0.30 9.54
CA LYS A 37 -7.08 0.27 10.99
C LYS A 37 -5.67 0.05 11.54
N ARG A 38 -5.37 0.68 12.66
CA ARG A 38 -4.06 0.56 13.30
C ARG A 38 -3.71 -0.88 13.64
N GLY A 39 -4.70 -1.67 14.03
CA GLY A 39 -4.49 -3.05 14.44
C GLY A 39 -4.19 -4.02 13.29
N THR A 40 -4.48 -3.63 12.05
CA THR A 40 -4.34 -4.54 10.90
C THR A 40 -3.44 -4.00 9.80
N VAL A 41 -3.12 -2.71 9.79
CA VAL A 41 -2.34 -2.10 8.71
C VAL A 41 -0.98 -2.76 8.53
N TYR A 42 -0.32 -3.10 9.63
CA TYR A 42 1.02 -3.71 9.56
C TYR A 42 0.98 -5.15 9.06
N VAL A 43 -0.10 -5.88 9.35
CA VAL A 43 -0.31 -7.23 8.80
C VAL A 43 -0.47 -7.15 7.28
N THR A 44 -1.27 -6.21 6.82
CA THR A 44 -1.47 -5.99 5.38
C THR A 44 -0.17 -5.57 4.70
N LEU A 45 0.56 -4.62 5.30
CA LEU A 45 1.85 -4.16 4.76
C LEU A 45 2.87 -5.29 4.71
N GLY A 46 2.91 -6.15 5.72
CA GLY A 46 3.80 -7.31 5.75
C GLY A 46 3.51 -8.27 4.61
N ARG A 47 2.23 -8.55 4.37
CA ARG A 47 1.83 -9.40 3.24
C ARG A 47 2.20 -8.78 1.90
N MET A 48 2.01 -7.46 1.77
CA MET A 48 2.36 -6.75 0.55
C MET A 48 3.87 -6.75 0.31
N ALA A 49 4.65 -6.63 1.38
CA ALA A 49 6.11 -6.71 1.28
C ALA A 49 6.54 -8.11 0.83
N ASP A 50 5.92 -9.15 1.36
CA ASP A 50 6.20 -10.54 0.96
C ASP A 50 5.88 -10.78 -0.51
N LYS A 51 4.85 -10.12 -1.03
CA LYS A 51 4.49 -10.21 -2.45
C LYS A 51 5.34 -9.30 -3.34
N GLY A 52 6.16 -8.45 -2.75
CA GLY A 52 6.98 -7.52 -3.51
C GLY A 52 6.28 -6.26 -3.97
N TYR A 53 5.11 -5.96 -3.42
CA TYR A 53 4.33 -4.77 -3.80
C TYR A 53 4.84 -3.50 -3.13
N VAL A 54 5.36 -3.64 -1.92
CA VAL A 54 5.91 -2.52 -1.15
C VAL A 54 7.26 -2.95 -0.57
N GLU A 55 8.06 -1.97 -0.22
CA GLU A 55 9.30 -2.17 0.53
C GLU A 55 9.36 -1.16 1.64
N SER A 56 10.19 -1.40 2.63
CA SER A 56 10.31 -0.50 3.77
C SER A 56 11.76 -0.29 4.12
N ARG A 57 12.01 0.84 4.75
CA ARG A 57 13.30 1.14 5.37
C ARG A 57 13.08 1.65 6.77
N THR A 58 14.02 1.36 7.64
CA THR A 58 13.97 1.81 9.02
C THR A 58 14.55 3.21 9.11
N VAL A 59 13.83 4.10 9.78
CA VAL A 59 14.28 5.48 10.00
C VAL A 59 14.55 5.65 11.49
N PRO A 60 15.79 6.00 11.88
CA PRO A 60 16.10 6.24 13.29
C PRO A 60 15.33 7.44 13.81
N GLN A 61 14.96 7.39 15.09
CA GLN A 61 14.30 8.51 15.75
C GLN A 61 15.35 9.36 16.48
N ASP A 62 15.42 10.63 16.10
CA ASP A 62 16.39 11.56 16.69
C ASP A 62 15.93 12.12 18.04
N ASP A 63 14.70 11.86 18.42
CA ASP A 63 14.11 12.40 19.64
C ASP A 63 14.39 11.56 20.89
N GLY A 64 15.21 10.51 20.76
CA GLY A 64 15.55 9.65 21.88
C GLY A 64 14.50 8.64 22.27
N SER A 65 13.44 8.50 21.49
CA SER A 65 12.39 7.52 21.78
C SER A 65 12.88 6.09 21.64
N GLY A 66 13.99 5.87 20.95
CA GLY A 66 14.64 4.57 20.84
C GLY A 66 13.99 3.59 19.91
N MET A 67 12.78 3.85 19.45
CA MET A 67 12.05 2.95 18.57
C MET A 67 12.14 3.44 17.14
N PRO A 68 12.91 2.77 16.26
CA PRO A 68 12.95 3.18 14.86
C PRO A 68 11.60 2.95 14.20
N LYS A 69 11.23 3.84 13.30
CA LYS A 69 10.00 3.73 12.52
C LYS A 69 10.30 3.17 11.14
N ARG A 70 9.33 2.45 10.59
CA ARG A 70 9.42 1.94 9.23
C ARG A 70 8.68 2.84 8.28
N LEU A 71 9.38 3.24 7.22
CA LEU A 71 8.83 4.06 6.16
C LEU A 71 8.62 3.15 4.95
N PHE A 72 7.40 3.13 4.43
CA PHE A 72 7.00 2.23 3.34
C PHE A 72 6.90 2.98 2.03
N GLN A 73 7.22 2.30 0.94
CA GLN A 73 7.05 2.84 -0.41
C GLN A 73 6.58 1.74 -1.34
N ALA A 74 5.87 2.11 -2.40
CA ALA A 74 5.48 1.17 -3.44
C ALA A 74 6.70 0.82 -4.28
N THR A 75 6.83 -0.46 -4.64
CA THR A 75 7.86 -0.89 -5.59
C THR A 75 7.37 -0.64 -7.01
N GLY A 76 8.28 -0.71 -7.99
CA GLY A 76 7.90 -0.67 -9.39
C GLY A 76 6.91 -1.78 -9.74
N TYR A 77 7.13 -2.98 -9.18
CA TYR A 77 6.21 -4.10 -9.36
C TYR A 77 4.84 -3.79 -8.77
N GLY A 78 4.78 -3.24 -7.55
CA GLY A 78 3.53 -2.86 -6.91
C GLY A 78 2.75 -1.85 -7.74
N ALA A 79 3.45 -0.86 -8.29
CA ALA A 79 2.82 0.14 -9.16
C ALA A 79 2.22 -0.51 -10.41
N ARG A 80 2.93 -1.46 -11.02
CA ARG A 80 2.41 -2.18 -12.19
C ARG A 80 1.20 -3.04 -11.84
N VAL A 81 1.24 -3.70 -10.69
CA VAL A 81 0.10 -4.52 -10.23
C VAL A 81 -1.13 -3.64 -10.01
N LEU A 82 -0.97 -2.50 -9.36
CA LEU A 82 -2.09 -1.58 -9.16
C LEU A 82 -2.66 -1.10 -10.50
N ASN A 83 -1.78 -0.71 -11.41
CA ASN A 83 -2.22 -0.24 -12.73
C ASN A 83 -3.00 -1.33 -13.48
N ALA A 84 -2.50 -2.56 -13.47
CA ALA A 84 -3.20 -3.68 -14.10
C ALA A 84 -4.55 -3.95 -13.44
N TRP A 85 -4.59 -3.89 -12.13
CA TRP A 85 -5.82 -4.09 -11.37
C TRP A 85 -6.85 -3.01 -11.67
N GLU A 86 -6.44 -1.74 -11.72
CA GLU A 86 -7.33 -0.63 -12.01
C GLU A 86 -7.86 -0.70 -13.43
N LEU A 87 -7.03 -1.06 -14.40
CA LEU A 87 -7.46 -1.24 -15.79
C LEU A 87 -8.46 -2.39 -15.91
N ALA A 88 -8.21 -3.51 -15.26
CA ALA A 88 -9.12 -4.65 -15.28
C ALA A 88 -10.46 -4.29 -14.62
N SER A 89 -10.42 -3.59 -13.50
CA SER A 89 -11.64 -3.17 -12.80
C SER A 89 -12.45 -2.18 -13.63
N ALA A 90 -11.78 -1.24 -14.29
CA ALA A 90 -12.44 -0.29 -15.19
C ALA A 90 -13.07 -1.00 -16.37
N SER A 91 -12.36 -1.99 -16.97
CA SER A 91 -12.89 -2.79 -18.07
C SER A 91 -14.14 -3.54 -17.66
N LEU A 92 -14.15 -4.11 -16.46
CA LEU A 92 -15.33 -4.81 -15.96
C LEU A 92 -16.50 -3.85 -15.71
N ALA A 93 -16.22 -2.65 -15.23
CA ALA A 93 -17.24 -1.64 -15.01
C ALA A 93 -17.88 -1.18 -16.32
N TRP A 94 -17.10 -1.09 -17.39
CA TRP A 94 -17.60 -0.69 -18.73
C TRP A 94 -18.09 -1.87 -19.55
N GLY A 95 -17.59 -3.07 -19.28
CA GLY A 95 -17.84 -4.25 -20.10
C GLY A 95 -19.26 -4.77 -20.10
N GLY A 96 -20.10 -4.27 -19.21
CA GLY A 96 -21.50 -4.64 -19.13
C GLY A 96 -22.40 -3.83 -20.05
N ILE A 97 -21.84 -2.92 -20.79
CA ILE A 97 -22.61 -2.04 -21.67
C ILE A 97 -22.83 -2.67 -23.02
#